data_f6e7fc06e363c33eaf5ee6aaaf95bdd0
#
_entry.id   f6e7fc06e363c33eaf5ee6aaaf95bdd0
#
_cell.length_a   1.000
_cell.length_b   1.000
_cell.length_c   1.000
_cell.angle_alpha   90.00
_cell.angle_beta   90.00
_cell.angle_gamma   90.00
#
_symmetry.space_group_name_H-M   'P 1'
#
loop_
_entity.id
_entity.type
_entity.pdbx_description
1 polymer ?
#
loop_
_entity_poly.entity_id
_entity_poly.type
_entity_poly.pdbx_seq_one_letter_code
_entity_poly.pdbx_strand_id
1 'polypeptide(L)'
;MKTYTIREISEMFGLPSSTLRYYESEGLLPEVPKSSSRQRIYSDEHVERLKCINCFKRTGMTIPQLRKFFIYEADEAAHIDKIISLLKDQEQIVNEKLIQLQKDSAHVHHKVEYYSEIKHALENNLPLPVWVDED
;
A
#
# COMPACT_ATOMS: atom_id res chain seq x y z
N MET A 1 11.10 27.32 -2.81
CA MET A 1 10.95 25.92 -2.41
C MET A 1 9.54 25.72 -1.83
N LYS A 2 8.82 24.75 -2.36
CA LYS A 2 7.47 24.49 -1.88
C LYS A 2 7.48 23.77 -0.53
N THR A 3 6.68 24.24 0.41
CA THR A 3 6.52 23.61 1.72
C THR A 3 5.06 23.33 2.00
N TYR A 4 4.83 22.43 2.96
CA TYR A 4 3.49 21.95 3.30
C TYR A 4 3.33 21.90 4.82
N THR A 5 2.13 22.18 5.28
CA THR A 5 1.77 21.96 6.69
C THR A 5 1.44 20.48 6.91
N ILE A 6 1.43 20.05 8.18
CA ILE A 6 1.01 18.67 8.52
C ILE A 6 -0.42 18.41 8.08
N ARG A 7 -1.30 19.42 8.15
CA ARG A 7 -2.67 19.30 7.70
C ARG A 7 -2.75 19.04 6.18
N GLU A 8 -1.97 19.79 5.40
CA GLU A 8 -1.90 19.61 3.95
C GLU A 8 -1.40 18.22 3.58
N ILE A 9 -0.34 17.74 4.25
CA ILE A 9 0.19 16.39 4.03
C ILE A 9 -0.83 15.33 4.44
N SER A 10 -1.49 15.52 5.59
CA SER A 10 -2.55 14.61 6.06
C SER A 10 -3.67 14.47 5.03
N GLU A 11 -4.12 15.58 4.47
CA GLU A 11 -5.17 15.58 3.44
C GLU A 11 -4.68 14.95 2.14
N MET A 12 -3.45 15.26 1.73
CA MET A 12 -2.85 14.74 0.49
C MET A 12 -2.76 13.21 0.47
N PHE A 13 -2.39 12.59 1.60
CA PHE A 13 -2.18 11.16 1.70
C PHE A 13 -3.34 10.40 2.36
N GLY A 14 -4.35 11.11 2.86
CA GLY A 14 -5.44 10.48 3.59
C GLY A 14 -4.99 9.82 4.89
N LEU A 15 -3.94 10.36 5.53
CA LEU A 15 -3.37 9.84 6.76
C LEU A 15 -3.66 10.78 7.92
N PRO A 16 -4.04 10.25 9.10
CA PRO A 16 -4.15 11.08 10.30
C PRO A 16 -2.81 11.77 10.63
N SER A 17 -2.85 12.97 11.18
CA SER A 17 -1.65 13.67 11.62
C SER A 17 -0.84 12.86 12.64
N SER A 18 -1.52 12.06 13.46
CA SER A 18 -0.87 11.14 14.42
C SER A 18 -0.02 10.09 13.72
N THR A 19 -0.44 9.58 12.55
CA THR A 19 0.34 8.63 11.77
C THR A 19 1.61 9.30 11.23
N LEU A 20 1.52 10.53 10.75
CA LEU A 20 2.68 11.28 10.27
C LEU A 20 3.69 11.51 11.39
N ARG A 21 3.24 11.89 12.57
CA ARG A 21 4.10 12.04 13.76
C ARG A 21 4.72 10.70 14.17
N TYR A 22 3.97 9.61 14.07
CA TYR A 22 4.48 8.27 14.34
C TYR A 22 5.60 7.89 13.37
N TYR A 23 5.42 8.12 12.08
CA TYR A 23 6.47 7.86 11.09
C TYR A 23 7.72 8.68 11.36
N GLU A 24 7.57 9.94 11.76
CA GLU A 24 8.68 10.80 12.16
C GLU A 24 9.42 10.21 13.37
N SER A 25 8.67 9.80 14.41
CA SER A 25 9.26 9.22 15.62
C SER A 25 9.95 7.87 15.36
N GLU A 26 9.48 7.11 14.38
CA GLU A 26 10.09 5.84 14.00
C GLU A 26 11.28 5.98 13.04
N GLY A 27 11.65 7.20 12.70
CA GLY A 27 12.79 7.46 11.83
C GLY A 27 12.55 7.15 10.37
N LEU A 28 11.30 7.10 9.93
CA LEU A 28 10.94 6.79 8.54
C LEU A 28 11.01 8.01 7.63
N LEU A 29 11.02 9.21 8.18
CA LEU A 29 11.05 10.45 7.42
C LEU A 29 12.39 11.14 7.61
N PRO A 30 12.85 11.91 6.59
CA PRO A 30 13.93 12.88 6.81
C PRO A 30 13.52 13.84 7.93
N GLU A 31 14.49 14.50 8.53
CA GLU A 31 14.20 15.48 9.58
C GLU A 31 13.13 16.47 9.14
N VAL A 32 12.11 16.66 9.98
CA VAL A 32 11.02 17.60 9.72
C VAL A 32 11.30 18.88 10.51
N PRO A 33 11.73 19.97 9.85
CA PRO A 33 11.97 21.22 10.56
C PRO A 33 10.66 21.81 11.08
N LYS A 34 10.79 22.66 12.10
CA LYS A 34 9.66 23.37 12.68
C LYS A 34 9.86 24.88 12.51
N SER A 35 8.73 25.59 12.32
CA SER A 35 8.72 27.04 12.27
C SER A 35 9.01 27.66 13.66
N SER A 36 9.13 28.98 13.72
CA SER A 36 9.26 29.70 14.97
C SER A 36 8.08 29.45 15.92
N SER A 37 6.90 29.18 15.39
CA SER A 37 5.69 28.80 16.15
C SER A 37 5.60 27.31 16.45
N ARG A 38 6.66 26.54 16.20
CA ARG A 38 6.78 25.09 16.42
C ARG A 38 5.83 24.24 15.57
N GLN A 39 5.42 24.76 14.42
CA GLN A 39 4.66 23.98 13.46
C GLN A 39 5.61 23.25 12.51
N ARG A 40 5.27 22.00 12.19
CA ARG A 40 6.07 21.17 11.27
C ARG A 40 6.02 21.73 9.85
N ILE A 41 7.17 21.72 9.18
CA ILE A 41 7.32 22.16 7.80
C ILE A 41 7.79 20.98 6.98
N TYR A 42 6.95 20.52 6.06
CA TYR A 42 7.27 19.43 5.15
C TYR A 42 7.72 19.99 3.80
N SER A 43 8.55 19.25 3.09
CA SER A 43 9.04 19.59 1.76
C SER A 43 8.68 18.49 0.76
N ASP A 44 9.03 18.70 -0.51
CA ASP A 44 8.83 17.67 -1.55
C ASP A 44 9.58 16.38 -1.24
N GLU A 45 10.72 16.45 -0.57
CA GLU A 45 11.46 15.27 -0.12
C GLU A 45 10.60 14.40 0.81
N HIS A 46 9.87 15.01 1.74
CA HIS A 46 8.94 14.30 2.61
C HIS A 46 7.78 13.70 1.82
N VAL A 47 7.26 14.43 0.84
CA VAL A 47 6.19 13.93 -0.04
C VAL A 47 6.64 12.68 -0.79
N GLU A 48 7.83 12.70 -1.39
CA GLU A 48 8.36 11.53 -2.10
C GLU A 48 8.60 10.34 -1.16
N ARG A 49 9.12 10.59 0.03
CA ARG A 49 9.32 9.56 1.04
C ARG A 49 7.99 8.93 1.46
N LEU A 50 6.95 9.74 1.67
CA LEU A 50 5.63 9.25 2.04
C LEU A 50 4.97 8.43 0.95
N LYS A 51 5.16 8.80 -0.32
CA LYS A 51 4.70 7.98 -1.45
C LYS A 51 5.32 6.59 -1.40
N CYS A 52 6.62 6.51 -1.15
CA CYS A 52 7.36 5.26 -1.01
C CYS A 52 6.83 4.43 0.17
N ILE A 53 6.67 5.04 1.33
CA ILE A 53 6.15 4.39 2.54
C ILE A 53 4.76 3.81 2.26
N ASN A 54 3.86 4.59 1.67
CA ASN A 54 2.50 4.14 1.37
C ASN A 54 2.49 2.96 0.40
N CYS A 55 3.32 3.01 -0.65
CA CYS A 55 3.45 1.91 -1.60
C CYS A 55 3.90 0.62 -0.88
N PHE A 56 4.99 0.69 -0.14
CA PHE A 56 5.53 -0.47 0.58
C PHE A 56 4.57 -1.00 1.65
N LYS A 57 3.86 -0.11 2.35
CA LYS A 57 2.83 -0.51 3.32
C LYS A 57 1.71 -1.31 2.66
N ARG A 58 1.26 -0.88 1.47
CA ARG A 58 0.23 -1.61 0.72
C ARG A 58 0.70 -3.01 0.32
N THR A 59 2.00 -3.21 0.11
CA THR A 59 2.56 -4.54 -0.19
C THR A 59 2.70 -5.43 1.05
N GLY A 60 2.42 -4.89 2.24
CA GLY A 60 2.52 -5.62 3.50
C GLY A 60 3.85 -5.47 4.23
N MET A 61 4.71 -4.55 3.79
CA MET A 61 5.96 -4.27 4.49
C MET A 61 5.69 -3.69 5.88
N THR A 62 6.37 -4.20 6.89
CA THR A 62 6.23 -3.76 8.27
C THR A 62 7.06 -2.51 8.54
N ILE A 63 6.75 -1.80 9.64
CA ILE A 63 7.52 -0.63 10.06
C ILE A 63 9.02 -0.98 10.28
N PRO A 64 9.37 -2.07 10.98
CA PRO A 64 10.79 -2.46 11.09
C PRO A 64 11.46 -2.72 9.74
N GLN A 65 10.76 -3.31 8.78
CA GLN A 65 11.30 -3.56 7.44
C GLN A 65 11.51 -2.24 6.67
N LEU A 66 10.56 -1.31 6.77
CA LEU A 66 10.69 0.03 6.19
C LEU A 66 11.89 0.77 6.76
N ARG A 67 12.04 0.73 8.09
CA ARG A 67 13.17 1.38 8.77
C ARG A 67 14.49 0.81 8.25
N LYS A 68 14.58 -0.50 8.14
CA LYS A 68 15.76 -1.20 7.65
C LYS A 68 16.08 -0.79 6.21
N PHE A 69 15.07 -0.73 5.34
CA PHE A 69 15.22 -0.28 3.97
C PHE A 69 15.80 1.14 3.90
N PHE A 70 15.26 2.08 4.66
CA PHE A 70 15.72 3.46 4.64
C PHE A 70 17.12 3.63 5.24
N ILE A 71 17.50 2.80 6.23
CA ILE A 71 18.86 2.77 6.74
C ILE A 71 19.83 2.33 5.64
N TYR A 72 19.50 1.28 4.89
CA TYR A 72 20.32 0.81 3.77
C TYR A 72 20.40 1.85 2.65
N GLU A 73 19.26 2.46 2.31
CA GLU A 73 19.19 3.47 1.26
C GLU A 73 20.05 4.71 1.57
N ALA A 74 20.23 5.04 2.84
CA ALA A 74 21.06 6.16 3.25
C ALA A 74 22.53 5.98 2.87
N ASP A 75 23.00 4.74 2.66
CA ASP A 75 24.33 4.42 2.15
C ASP A 75 24.22 3.24 1.18
N GLU A 76 23.72 3.52 -0.02
CA GLU A 76 23.41 2.53 -1.05
C GLU A 76 24.62 1.71 -1.43
N ALA A 77 25.77 2.34 -1.63
CA ALA A 77 26.98 1.65 -2.06
C ALA A 77 27.43 0.58 -1.06
N ALA A 78 27.29 0.86 0.24
CA ALA A 78 27.64 -0.09 1.29
C ALA A 78 26.63 -1.22 1.47
N HIS A 79 25.38 -1.04 1.00
CA HIS A 79 24.27 -1.94 1.29
C HIS A 79 23.54 -2.44 0.04
N ILE A 80 24.12 -2.28 -1.14
CA ILE A 80 23.41 -2.53 -2.40
C ILE A 80 22.83 -3.94 -2.51
N ASP A 81 23.59 -4.95 -2.10
CA ASP A 81 23.13 -6.34 -2.16
C ASP A 81 21.98 -6.60 -1.18
N LYS A 82 22.02 -5.95 -0.01
CA LYS A 82 20.97 -6.05 1.00
C LYS A 82 19.69 -5.37 0.53
N ILE A 83 19.81 -4.23 -0.15
CA ILE A 83 18.67 -3.51 -0.74
C ILE A 83 18.01 -4.39 -1.80
N ILE A 84 18.79 -4.94 -2.71
CA ILE A 84 18.29 -5.81 -3.79
C ILE A 84 17.60 -7.05 -3.21
N SER A 85 18.22 -7.69 -2.23
CA SER A 85 17.66 -8.90 -1.58
C SER A 85 16.33 -8.58 -0.90
N LEU A 86 16.26 -7.50 -0.15
CA LEU A 86 15.03 -7.08 0.53
C LEU A 86 13.91 -6.80 -0.48
N LEU A 87 14.22 -6.11 -1.57
CA LEU A 87 13.22 -5.78 -2.60
C LEU A 87 12.77 -7.02 -3.38
N LYS A 88 13.69 -7.95 -3.68
CA LYS A 88 13.32 -9.21 -4.34
C LYS A 88 12.40 -10.06 -3.48
N ASP A 89 12.67 -10.15 -2.18
CA ASP A 89 11.81 -10.88 -1.26
C ASP A 89 10.41 -10.27 -1.23
N GLN A 90 10.34 -8.94 -1.19
CA GLN A 90 9.05 -8.23 -1.19
C GLN A 90 8.32 -8.40 -2.52
N GLU A 91 9.02 -8.36 -3.64
CA GLU A 91 8.44 -8.60 -4.96
C GLU A 91 7.81 -9.99 -5.04
N GLN A 92 8.48 -11.01 -4.50
CA GLN A 92 7.94 -12.37 -4.46
C GLN A 92 6.63 -12.43 -3.66
N ILE A 93 6.60 -11.78 -2.50
CA ILE A 93 5.40 -11.70 -1.66
C ILE A 93 4.24 -11.05 -2.42
N VAL A 94 4.51 -9.94 -3.11
CA VAL A 94 3.51 -9.22 -3.92
C VAL A 94 3.00 -10.12 -5.04
N ASN A 95 3.88 -10.82 -5.75
CA ASN A 95 3.50 -11.71 -6.85
C ASN A 95 2.62 -12.86 -6.37
N GLU A 96 2.91 -13.44 -5.20
CA GLU A 96 2.08 -14.49 -4.60
C GLU A 96 0.68 -13.96 -4.25
N LYS A 97 0.60 -12.75 -3.69
CA LYS A 97 -0.68 -12.10 -3.39
C LYS A 97 -1.46 -11.80 -4.67
N LEU A 98 -0.79 -11.38 -5.72
CA LEU A 98 -1.41 -11.08 -6.99
C LEU A 98 -2.04 -12.35 -7.60
N ILE A 99 -1.32 -13.46 -7.59
CA ILE A 99 -1.81 -14.76 -8.08
C ILE A 99 -3.04 -15.19 -7.27
N GLN A 100 -2.98 -15.10 -5.94
CA GLN A 100 -4.11 -15.46 -5.08
C GLN A 100 -5.32 -14.56 -5.35
N LEU A 101 -5.09 -13.26 -5.50
CA LEU A 101 -6.17 -12.31 -5.77
C LEU A 101 -6.81 -12.56 -7.15
N GLN A 102 -6.03 -12.97 -8.14
CA GLN A 102 -6.55 -13.36 -9.46
C GLN A 102 -7.49 -14.57 -9.34
N LYS A 103 -7.13 -15.57 -8.54
CA LYS A 103 -7.99 -16.75 -8.27
C LYS A 103 -9.28 -16.32 -7.57
N ASP A 104 -9.18 -15.45 -6.57
CA ASP A 104 -10.33 -14.96 -5.83
C ASP A 104 -11.25 -14.14 -6.74
N SER A 105 -10.69 -13.33 -7.63
CA SER A 105 -11.44 -12.55 -8.61
C SER A 105 -12.22 -13.48 -9.56
N ALA A 106 -11.59 -14.54 -10.03
CA ALA A 106 -12.25 -15.55 -10.89
C ALA A 106 -13.42 -16.20 -10.18
N HIS A 107 -13.26 -16.54 -8.89
CA HIS A 107 -14.34 -17.12 -8.09
C HIS A 107 -15.51 -16.14 -7.93
N VAL A 108 -15.22 -14.88 -7.62
CA VAL A 108 -16.26 -13.83 -7.52
C VAL A 108 -16.98 -13.68 -8.85
N HIS A 109 -16.25 -13.67 -9.96
CA HIS A 109 -16.83 -13.56 -11.30
C HIS A 109 -17.76 -14.74 -11.61
N HIS A 110 -17.36 -15.96 -11.25
CA HIS A 110 -18.19 -17.15 -11.41
C HIS A 110 -19.52 -17.02 -10.66
N LYS A 111 -19.49 -16.45 -9.44
CA LYS A 111 -20.72 -16.16 -8.67
C LYS A 111 -21.59 -15.11 -9.38
N VAL A 112 -20.99 -14.08 -9.96
CA VAL A 112 -21.73 -13.07 -10.73
C VAL A 112 -22.48 -13.73 -11.90
N GLU A 113 -21.82 -14.61 -12.65
CA GLU A 113 -22.44 -15.34 -13.77
C GLU A 113 -23.59 -16.22 -13.28
N TYR A 114 -23.35 -16.97 -12.21
CA TYR A 114 -24.38 -17.88 -11.65
C TYR A 114 -25.63 -17.12 -11.22
N TYR A 115 -25.48 -16.04 -10.45
CA TYR A 115 -26.64 -15.26 -10.00
C TYR A 115 -27.29 -14.46 -11.12
N SER A 116 -26.54 -14.09 -12.16
CA SER A 116 -27.12 -13.49 -13.37
C SER A 116 -28.00 -14.50 -14.11
N GLU A 117 -27.59 -15.76 -14.19
CA GLU A 117 -28.40 -16.83 -14.76
C GLU A 117 -29.66 -17.10 -13.94
N ILE A 118 -29.55 -17.09 -12.61
CA ILE A 118 -30.72 -17.21 -11.72
C ILE A 118 -31.69 -16.07 -11.98
N LYS A 119 -31.20 -14.84 -12.06
CA LYS A 119 -32.02 -13.67 -12.34
C LYS A 119 -32.77 -13.84 -13.67
N HIS A 120 -32.07 -14.25 -14.73
CA HIS A 120 -32.68 -14.50 -16.04
C HIS A 120 -33.76 -15.57 -15.97
N ALA A 121 -33.50 -16.70 -15.28
CA ALA A 121 -34.46 -17.78 -15.11
C ALA A 121 -35.72 -17.33 -14.37
N LEU A 122 -35.53 -16.54 -13.28
CA LEU A 122 -36.67 -16.03 -12.51
C LEU A 122 -37.54 -15.06 -13.34
N GLU A 123 -36.92 -14.18 -14.11
CA GLU A 123 -37.63 -13.21 -14.95
C GLU A 123 -38.39 -13.87 -16.10
N ASN A 124 -37.95 -15.03 -16.55
CA ASN A 124 -38.52 -15.75 -17.71
C ASN A 124 -39.24 -17.07 -17.34
N ASN A 125 -39.46 -17.32 -16.05
CA ASN A 125 -40.09 -18.53 -15.53
C ASN A 125 -39.44 -19.82 -16.04
N LEU A 126 -38.10 -19.83 -16.08
CA LEU A 126 -37.30 -20.97 -16.50
C LEU A 126 -36.80 -21.76 -15.28
N PRO A 127 -36.40 -23.02 -15.45
CA PRO A 127 -35.74 -23.75 -14.36
C PRO A 127 -34.51 -23.05 -13.88
N LEU A 128 -34.26 -23.07 -12.55
CA LEU A 128 -33.08 -22.44 -11.96
C LEU A 128 -31.82 -23.25 -12.30
N PRO A 129 -30.70 -22.58 -12.59
CA PRO A 129 -29.43 -23.27 -12.79
C PRO A 129 -28.95 -23.91 -11.48
N VAL A 130 -28.09 -24.90 -11.59
CA VAL A 130 -27.47 -25.59 -10.46
C VAL A 130 -26.04 -25.08 -10.33
N TRP A 131 -25.61 -24.79 -9.11
CA TRP A 131 -24.23 -24.39 -8.85
C TRP A 131 -23.26 -25.51 -9.18
N VAL A 132 -22.20 -25.18 -9.90
CA VAL A 132 -21.11 -26.10 -10.23
C VAL A 132 -19.82 -25.45 -9.67
N ASP A 133 -19.12 -26.17 -8.83
CA ASP A 133 -17.85 -25.69 -8.28
C ASP A 133 -16.80 -25.57 -9.39
N GLU A 134 -15.96 -24.57 -9.27
CA GLU A 134 -14.77 -24.43 -10.09
C GLU A 134 -13.70 -25.42 -9.60
N ASP A 135 -13.07 -26.10 -10.52
CA ASP A 135 -11.96 -26.99 -10.23
C ASP A 135 -10.65 -26.22 -10.07
#